data_f2b5cab00b1c0c7a531419f03ef3ddb1
#
_entry.id   f2b5cab00b1c0c7a531419f03ef3ddb1
#
_cell.length_a   1.000
_cell.length_b   1.000
_cell.length_c   1.000
_cell.angle_alpha   90.00
_cell.angle_beta   90.00
_cell.angle_gamma   90.00
#
_symmetry.space_group_name_H-M   'P 1'
#
loop_
_entity.id
_entity.type
_entity.pdbx_description
1 polymer ?
#
loop_
_entity_poly.entity_id
_entity_poly.type
_entity_poly.pdbx_seq_one_letter_code
_entity_poly.pdbx_strand_id
1 'polypeptide(L)'
;MKRILLILFVLTFYSCAVSIGNSVPVETNTKDPVTNGNSVYNSNANTMVAFNKILPKKRAAFEMLNKTIIMPAIQRVNPSVYNSLTFLSPDDQNEDGTYTFLYIANPYLENQSYDILSMLIEVHGRTRAEEYFKLWLDCFSEEQDTLLFR
;
A
#
# COMPACT_ATOMS: atom_id res chain seq x y z
N MET A 1 19.22 28.95 47.36
CA MET A 1 17.75 28.88 47.52
C MET A 1 17.16 28.59 46.14
N LYS A 2 16.79 27.33 45.88
CA LYS A 2 16.22 26.87 44.59
C LYS A 2 14.70 26.87 44.71
N ARG A 3 14.04 27.71 43.91
CA ARG A 3 12.57 27.72 43.83
C ARG A 3 12.12 26.63 42.84
N ILE A 4 11.44 25.58 43.34
CA ILE A 4 10.81 24.54 42.54
C ILE A 4 9.43 25.07 42.15
N LEU A 5 9.20 25.23 40.84
CA LEU A 5 7.92 25.59 40.24
C LEU A 5 7.15 24.28 39.93
N LEU A 6 6.12 24.02 40.75
CA LEU A 6 5.24 22.86 40.61
C LEU A 6 4.14 23.22 39.60
N ILE A 7 4.20 22.67 38.39
CA ILE A 7 3.13 22.83 37.39
C ILE A 7 2.13 21.71 37.58
N LEU A 8 0.93 22.05 38.07
CA LEU A 8 -0.20 21.16 38.26
C LEU A 8 -0.90 20.98 36.90
N PHE A 9 -0.82 19.76 36.35
CA PHE A 9 -1.51 19.39 35.10
C PHE A 9 -2.92 18.89 35.43
N VAL A 10 -3.93 19.71 35.19
CA VAL A 10 -5.35 19.35 35.37
C VAL A 10 -5.81 18.56 34.14
N LEU A 11 -5.99 17.24 34.31
CA LEU A 11 -6.61 16.36 33.32
C LEU A 11 -8.14 16.47 33.45
N THR A 12 -8.76 17.14 32.49
CA THR A 12 -10.23 17.12 32.31
C THR A 12 -10.63 15.89 31.51
N PHE A 13 -11.24 14.91 32.17
CA PHE A 13 -11.87 13.78 31.51
C PHE A 13 -13.23 14.21 30.92
N TYR A 14 -13.32 14.24 29.59
CA TYR A 14 -14.61 14.30 28.93
C TYR A 14 -15.21 12.90 28.83
N SER A 15 -16.25 12.65 29.63
CA SER A 15 -17.06 11.44 29.58
C SER A 15 -18.09 11.59 28.44
N CYS A 16 -17.94 10.81 27.37
CA CYS A 16 -19.00 10.67 26.37
C CYS A 16 -19.91 9.50 26.76
N ALA A 17 -21.19 9.84 26.98
CA ALA A 17 -22.24 8.88 27.27
C ALA A 17 -22.52 8.00 26.03
N VAL A 18 -22.45 6.67 26.21
CA VAL A 18 -22.86 5.68 25.20
C VAL A 18 -24.37 5.48 25.31
N SER A 19 -25.08 5.81 24.25
CA SER A 19 -26.49 5.48 24.09
C SER A 19 -26.64 4.05 23.58
N ILE A 20 -27.29 3.19 24.35
CA ILE A 20 -27.61 1.80 23.98
C ILE A 20 -28.91 1.87 23.16
N GLY A 21 -28.82 1.53 21.89
CA GLY A 21 -29.94 1.37 20.96
C GLY A 21 -29.90 0.01 20.26
N ASN A 22 -30.82 -0.83 20.64
CA ASN A 22 -31.42 -2.03 20.05
C ASN A 22 -30.80 -2.74 18.83
N SER A 23 -30.66 -4.05 19.05
CA SER A 23 -30.45 -5.18 18.13
C SER A 23 -31.11 -5.07 16.76
N VAL A 24 -30.30 -5.22 15.70
CA VAL A 24 -30.69 -5.54 14.34
C VAL A 24 -29.86 -6.73 13.85
N PRO A 25 -30.38 -7.63 12.98
CA PRO A 25 -29.86 -8.97 12.74
C PRO A 25 -28.47 -8.99 12.09
N VAL A 26 -27.69 -10.01 12.43
CA VAL A 26 -26.39 -10.32 11.83
C VAL A 26 -26.57 -10.59 10.34
N GLU A 27 -26.28 -9.61 9.51
CA GLU A 27 -25.90 -9.87 8.13
C GLU A 27 -24.42 -10.25 8.09
N THR A 28 -24.16 -11.45 7.58
CA THR A 28 -22.83 -11.94 7.25
C THR A 28 -22.17 -11.00 6.24
N ASN A 29 -21.41 -10.02 6.73
CA ASN A 29 -20.56 -9.21 5.90
C ASN A 29 -19.37 -10.07 5.43
N THR A 30 -19.49 -10.61 4.22
CA THR A 30 -18.37 -10.96 3.37
C THR A 30 -17.54 -9.67 3.23
N LYS A 31 -16.35 -9.64 3.83
CA LYS A 31 -15.40 -8.55 3.62
C LYS A 31 -15.01 -8.55 2.14
N ASP A 32 -15.61 -7.65 1.39
CA ASP A 32 -15.13 -7.34 0.05
C ASP A 32 -13.70 -6.80 0.16
N PRO A 33 -12.75 -7.26 -0.70
CA PRO A 33 -11.42 -6.68 -0.75
C PRO A 33 -11.57 -5.19 -1.03
N VAL A 34 -10.82 -4.35 -0.31
CA VAL A 34 -10.77 -2.90 -0.54
C VAL A 34 -10.18 -2.69 -1.94
N THR A 35 -11.04 -2.73 -2.93
CA THR A 35 -10.73 -2.36 -4.30
C THR A 35 -10.63 -0.83 -4.32
N ASN A 36 -9.48 -0.30 -4.66
CA ASN A 36 -9.38 1.08 -5.12
C ASN A 36 -10.36 1.21 -6.30
N GLY A 37 -11.44 1.98 -6.10
CA GLY A 37 -12.56 2.00 -7.01
C GLY A 37 -12.13 2.26 -8.45
N ASN A 38 -12.66 1.44 -9.35
CA ASN A 38 -12.71 1.50 -10.81
C ASN A 38 -11.77 0.64 -11.65
N SER A 39 -10.98 -0.30 -11.12
CA SER A 39 -10.38 -1.26 -12.05
C SER A 39 -11.39 -2.36 -12.39
N VAL A 40 -12.10 -2.20 -13.51
CA VAL A 40 -12.89 -3.29 -14.11
C VAL A 40 -11.90 -4.31 -14.65
N TYR A 41 -11.82 -5.49 -14.03
CA TYR A 41 -11.00 -6.59 -14.55
C TYR A 41 -11.46 -6.97 -15.96
N ASN A 42 -10.56 -6.83 -16.94
CA ASN A 42 -10.83 -7.21 -18.33
C ASN A 42 -10.19 -8.55 -18.63
N SER A 43 -10.98 -9.61 -18.64
CA SER A 43 -10.52 -10.99 -18.89
C SER A 43 -9.92 -11.23 -20.28
N ASN A 44 -10.15 -10.31 -21.23
CA ASN A 44 -9.64 -10.42 -22.62
C ASN A 44 -8.41 -9.56 -22.86
N ALA A 45 -7.89 -8.87 -21.84
CA ALA A 45 -6.71 -8.03 -21.96
C ALA A 45 -5.45 -8.74 -21.47
N ASN A 46 -4.31 -8.40 -22.05
CA ASN A 46 -3.02 -8.81 -21.50
C ASN A 46 -2.94 -8.36 -20.04
N THR A 47 -2.48 -9.26 -19.18
CA THR A 47 -2.35 -9.00 -17.75
C THR A 47 -0.92 -9.26 -17.32
N MET A 48 -0.29 -8.30 -16.65
CA MET A 48 1.00 -8.47 -15.98
C MET A 48 0.77 -8.62 -14.48
N VAL A 49 1.41 -9.61 -13.89
CA VAL A 49 1.43 -9.80 -12.43
C VAL A 49 2.87 -9.77 -11.94
N ALA A 50 3.17 -8.86 -11.04
CA ALA A 50 4.45 -8.79 -10.37
C ALA A 50 4.32 -9.26 -8.92
N PHE A 51 5.15 -10.25 -8.56
CA PHE A 51 5.19 -10.87 -7.23
C PHE A 51 6.34 -10.25 -6.43
N ASN A 52 6.00 -9.71 -5.27
CA ASN A 52 6.94 -9.05 -4.39
C ASN A 52 7.01 -9.81 -3.08
N LYS A 53 8.04 -10.64 -2.91
CA LYS A 53 8.25 -11.42 -1.69
C LYS A 53 8.99 -10.58 -0.65
N ILE A 54 8.32 -10.31 0.46
CA ILE A 54 8.70 -9.30 1.44
C ILE A 54 9.10 -9.96 2.76
N LEU A 55 10.22 -9.47 3.34
CA LEU A 55 10.71 -9.89 4.64
C LEU A 55 9.64 -9.67 5.74
N PRO A 56 9.46 -10.60 6.70
CA PRO A 56 8.41 -10.53 7.72
C PRO A 56 8.40 -9.21 8.49
N LYS A 57 9.59 -8.74 8.90
CA LYS A 57 9.75 -7.49 9.67
C LYS A 57 9.51 -6.22 8.84
N LYS A 58 9.40 -6.36 7.53
CA LYS A 58 9.27 -5.25 6.58
C LYS A 58 7.86 -5.11 5.98
N ARG A 59 6.93 -6.03 6.29
CA ARG A 59 5.56 -6.03 5.77
C ARG A 59 4.89 -4.65 5.88
N ALA A 60 4.81 -4.10 7.08
CA ALA A 60 4.14 -2.83 7.33
C ALA A 60 4.83 -1.65 6.63
N ALA A 61 6.16 -1.65 6.59
CA ALA A 61 6.93 -0.60 5.90
C ALA A 61 6.71 -0.66 4.38
N PHE A 62 6.72 -1.86 3.78
CA PHE A 62 6.46 -2.05 2.36
C PHE A 62 5.05 -1.59 2.00
N GLU A 63 4.05 -2.02 2.75
CA GLU A 63 2.66 -1.62 2.53
C GLU A 63 2.46 -0.11 2.64
N MET A 64 3.02 0.51 3.67
CA MET A 64 2.97 1.96 3.87
C MET A 64 3.64 2.70 2.70
N LEU A 65 4.87 2.33 2.30
CA LEU A 65 5.57 2.96 1.18
C LEU A 65 4.76 2.88 -0.11
N ASN A 66 4.16 1.73 -0.39
CA ASN A 66 3.34 1.58 -1.58
C ASN A 66 2.09 2.46 -1.53
N LYS A 67 1.32 2.44 -0.43
CA LYS A 67 0.06 3.19 -0.32
C LYS A 67 0.27 4.71 -0.25
N THR A 68 1.36 5.19 0.37
CA THR A 68 1.54 6.62 0.66
C THR A 68 2.55 7.34 -0.22
N ILE A 69 3.43 6.61 -0.89
CA ILE A 69 4.52 7.20 -1.70
C ILE A 69 4.43 6.73 -3.16
N ILE A 70 4.50 5.40 -3.38
CA ILE A 70 4.67 4.84 -4.73
C ILE A 70 3.38 4.97 -5.55
N MET A 71 2.25 4.47 -5.06
CA MET A 71 0.98 4.54 -5.80
C MET A 71 0.54 6.00 -6.07
N PRO A 72 0.64 6.96 -5.12
CA PRO A 72 0.41 8.37 -5.41
C PRO A 72 1.37 8.97 -6.45
N ALA A 73 2.64 8.56 -6.47
CA ALA A 73 3.58 9.00 -7.50
C ALA A 73 3.20 8.48 -8.88
N ILE A 74 2.86 7.18 -9.01
CA ILE A 74 2.35 6.59 -10.24
C ILE A 74 1.10 7.32 -10.72
N GLN A 75 0.15 7.58 -9.83
CA GLN A 75 -1.09 8.31 -10.15
C GLN A 75 -0.81 9.69 -10.73
N ARG A 76 0.16 10.40 -10.17
CA ARG A 76 0.49 11.77 -10.59
C ARG A 76 1.22 11.81 -11.92
N VAL A 77 2.17 10.89 -12.16
CA VAL A 77 3.04 10.89 -13.34
C VAL A 77 2.36 10.17 -14.52
N ASN A 78 1.73 9.03 -14.25
CA ASN A 78 1.10 8.21 -15.28
C ASN A 78 -0.27 7.68 -14.81
N PRO A 79 -1.33 8.52 -14.91
CA PRO A 79 -2.68 8.11 -14.51
C PRO A 79 -3.20 6.87 -15.26
N SER A 80 -2.77 6.65 -16.51
CA SER A 80 -3.19 5.49 -17.30
C SER A 80 -2.66 4.19 -16.70
N VAL A 81 -1.37 4.17 -16.31
CA VAL A 81 -0.77 3.03 -15.59
C VAL A 81 -1.45 2.86 -14.24
N TYR A 82 -1.64 3.93 -13.47
CA TYR A 82 -2.31 3.87 -12.17
C TYR A 82 -3.70 3.24 -12.26
N ASN A 83 -4.50 3.63 -13.25
CA ASN A 83 -5.86 3.12 -13.45
C ASN A 83 -5.90 1.64 -13.87
N SER A 84 -4.84 1.13 -14.50
CA SER A 84 -4.71 -0.28 -14.86
C SER A 84 -4.09 -1.14 -13.75
N LEU A 85 -3.52 -0.50 -12.70
CA LEU A 85 -2.70 -1.16 -11.70
C LEU A 85 -3.49 -1.38 -10.40
N THR A 86 -3.52 -2.63 -9.93
CA THR A 86 -4.06 -2.98 -8.63
C THR A 86 -2.92 -3.45 -7.73
N PHE A 87 -2.81 -2.89 -6.52
CA PHE A 87 -1.89 -3.34 -5.49
C PHE A 87 -2.63 -4.16 -4.44
N LEU A 88 -2.21 -5.41 -4.23
CA LEU A 88 -2.80 -6.35 -3.29
C LEU A 88 -1.85 -6.67 -2.14
N SER A 89 -2.37 -6.57 -0.93
CA SER A 89 -1.68 -6.97 0.30
C SER A 89 -2.11 -8.39 0.68
N PRO A 90 -1.18 -9.27 1.10
CA PRO A 90 -1.53 -10.61 1.58
C PRO A 90 -2.15 -10.56 2.99
N ASP A 91 -3.10 -11.44 3.26
CA ASP A 91 -3.65 -11.64 4.60
C ASP A 91 -2.69 -12.49 5.44
N ASP A 92 -2.16 -13.58 4.88
CA ASP A 92 -1.36 -14.58 5.56
C ASP A 92 0.11 -14.57 5.14
N GLN A 93 0.95 -15.16 5.97
CA GLN A 93 2.36 -15.45 5.65
C GLN A 93 2.46 -16.67 4.73
N ASN A 94 3.52 -16.67 3.92
CA ASN A 94 3.97 -17.87 3.23
C ASN A 94 4.55 -18.89 4.22
N GLU A 95 4.74 -20.14 3.79
CA GLU A 95 5.33 -21.20 4.61
C GLU A 95 6.74 -20.86 5.15
N ASP A 96 7.49 -20.06 4.40
CA ASP A 96 8.84 -19.57 4.79
C ASP A 96 8.80 -18.32 5.68
N GLY A 97 7.60 -17.88 6.08
CA GLY A 97 7.38 -16.72 6.92
C GLY A 97 7.40 -15.37 6.20
N THR A 98 7.70 -15.31 4.90
CA THR A 98 7.63 -14.08 4.10
C THR A 98 6.17 -13.71 3.77
N TYR A 99 5.97 -12.56 3.11
CA TYR A 99 4.66 -12.11 2.60
C TYR A 99 4.76 -11.84 1.11
N THR A 100 3.80 -12.32 0.30
CA THR A 100 3.78 -12.05 -1.14
C THR A 100 2.75 -10.97 -1.48
N PHE A 101 3.23 -9.77 -1.78
CA PHE A 101 2.41 -8.68 -2.30
C PHE A 101 2.36 -8.75 -3.82
N LEU A 102 1.23 -8.33 -4.43
CA LEU A 102 1.07 -8.35 -5.87
C LEU A 102 0.84 -6.95 -6.43
N TYR A 103 1.43 -6.68 -7.60
CA TYR A 103 0.92 -5.69 -8.52
C TYR A 103 0.29 -6.41 -9.71
N ILE A 104 -0.94 -6.06 -10.06
CA ILE A 104 -1.65 -6.59 -11.20
C ILE A 104 -1.95 -5.42 -12.13
N ALA A 105 -1.36 -5.41 -13.32
CA ALA A 105 -1.71 -4.50 -14.39
C ALA A 105 -2.70 -5.18 -15.35
N ASN A 106 -3.94 -4.70 -15.38
CA ASN A 106 -5.00 -5.18 -16.26
C ASN A 106 -5.89 -4.01 -16.73
N PRO A 107 -5.80 -3.62 -18.01
CA PRO A 107 -4.89 -4.14 -19.04
C PRO A 107 -3.41 -3.78 -18.79
N TYR A 108 -2.48 -4.66 -19.17
CA TYR A 108 -1.08 -4.31 -19.24
C TYR A 108 -0.83 -3.39 -20.45
N LEU A 109 -0.28 -2.23 -20.20
CA LEU A 109 -0.06 -1.19 -21.21
C LEU A 109 1.38 -1.27 -21.72
N GLU A 110 1.60 -2.06 -22.78
CA GLU A 110 2.94 -2.38 -23.34
C GLU A 110 3.78 -1.14 -23.71
N ASN A 111 3.12 -0.03 -24.09
CA ASN A 111 3.80 1.21 -24.51
C ASN A 111 3.98 2.22 -23.34
N GLN A 112 3.73 1.81 -22.11
CA GLN A 112 3.88 2.66 -20.93
C GLN A 112 5.05 2.20 -20.06
N SER A 113 5.68 3.16 -19.38
CA SER A 113 6.73 2.86 -18.41
C SER A 113 6.12 2.46 -17.06
N TYR A 114 6.67 1.41 -16.46
CA TYR A 114 6.40 0.98 -15.10
C TYR A 114 7.60 1.23 -14.18
N ASP A 115 8.55 2.08 -14.61
CA ASP A 115 9.76 2.41 -13.83
C ASP A 115 9.41 3.30 -12.63
N ILE A 116 9.30 2.67 -11.48
CA ILE A 116 8.96 3.31 -10.19
C ILE A 116 9.98 4.40 -9.83
N LEU A 117 11.29 4.15 -10.03
CA LEU A 117 12.32 5.13 -9.68
C LEU A 117 12.18 6.41 -10.49
N SER A 118 11.97 6.30 -11.79
CA SER A 118 11.76 7.47 -12.64
C SER A 118 10.54 8.28 -12.23
N MET A 119 9.43 7.62 -11.89
CA MET A 119 8.22 8.30 -11.42
C MET A 119 8.43 8.98 -10.06
N LEU A 120 9.15 8.34 -9.15
CA LEU A 120 9.51 8.95 -7.87
C LEU A 120 10.41 10.17 -8.05
N ILE A 121 11.37 10.14 -9.00
CA ILE A 121 12.26 11.28 -9.30
C ILE A 121 11.44 12.48 -9.78
N GLU A 122 10.47 12.25 -10.63
CA GLU A 122 9.60 13.31 -11.17
C GLU A 122 8.78 14.00 -10.06
N VAL A 123 8.30 13.25 -9.08
CA VAL A 123 7.44 13.77 -8.00
C VAL A 123 8.25 14.37 -6.85
N HIS A 124 9.34 13.73 -6.44
CA HIS A 124 10.05 14.02 -5.18
C HIS A 124 11.46 14.59 -5.38
N GLY A 125 11.96 14.62 -6.62
CA GLY A 125 13.36 14.94 -6.94
C GLY A 125 14.30 13.75 -6.65
N ARG A 126 15.45 13.74 -7.30
CA ARG A 126 16.38 12.60 -7.34
C ARG A 126 16.77 12.07 -5.96
N THR A 127 17.27 12.93 -5.07
CA THR A 127 17.80 12.50 -3.77
C THR A 127 16.74 11.77 -2.94
N ARG A 128 15.54 12.36 -2.82
CA ARG A 128 14.45 11.75 -2.03
C ARG A 128 13.87 10.50 -2.70
N ALA A 129 13.82 10.48 -4.02
CA ALA A 129 13.37 9.32 -4.77
C ALA A 129 14.28 8.12 -4.56
N GLU A 130 15.60 8.32 -4.61
CA GLU A 130 16.60 7.26 -4.36
C GLU A 130 16.52 6.73 -2.93
N GLU A 131 16.26 7.60 -1.94
CA GLU A 131 16.02 7.19 -0.54
C GLU A 131 14.76 6.31 -0.43
N TYR A 132 13.63 6.74 -1.00
CA TYR A 132 12.38 5.95 -0.98
C TYR A 132 12.54 4.62 -1.72
N PHE A 133 13.17 4.65 -2.88
CA PHE A 133 13.39 3.45 -3.69
C PHE A 133 14.31 2.45 -2.98
N LYS A 134 15.37 2.94 -2.32
CA LYS A 134 16.22 2.10 -1.48
C LYS A 134 15.44 1.47 -0.33
N LEU A 135 14.64 2.25 0.41
CA LEU A 135 13.81 1.74 1.50
C LEU A 135 12.81 0.68 1.00
N TRP A 136 12.28 0.86 -0.20
CA TRP A 136 11.39 -0.09 -0.84
C TRP A 136 12.12 -1.39 -1.20
N LEU A 137 13.29 -1.29 -1.85
CA LEU A 137 14.13 -2.46 -2.18
C LEU A 137 14.59 -3.21 -0.93
N ASP A 138 14.93 -2.51 0.16
CA ASP A 138 15.34 -3.12 1.44
C ASP A 138 14.22 -3.96 2.12
N CYS A 139 13.01 -3.95 1.57
CA CYS A 139 11.90 -4.77 2.06
C CYS A 139 11.86 -6.17 1.43
N PHE A 140 12.47 -6.35 0.27
CA PHE A 140 12.41 -7.62 -0.47
C PHE A 140 13.27 -8.70 0.18
N SER A 141 12.80 -9.94 0.12
CA SER A 141 13.58 -11.14 0.49
C SER A 141 14.31 -11.73 -0.70
N GLU A 142 13.83 -11.48 -1.91
CA GLU A 142 14.39 -11.94 -3.18
C GLU A 142 14.02 -10.95 -4.29
N GLU A 143 14.55 -11.12 -5.50
CA GLU A 143 14.19 -10.30 -6.66
C GLU A 143 12.71 -10.45 -7.00
N GLN A 144 12.14 -9.35 -7.55
CA GLN A 144 10.76 -9.34 -8.01
C GLN A 144 10.59 -10.30 -9.19
N ASP A 145 9.60 -11.18 -9.12
CA ASP A 145 9.18 -12.02 -10.24
C ASP A 145 7.99 -11.42 -10.98
N THR A 146 7.92 -11.63 -12.31
CA THR A 146 6.88 -11.04 -13.15
C THR A 146 6.38 -12.04 -14.19
N LEU A 147 5.06 -12.21 -14.25
CA LEU A 147 4.39 -13.05 -15.24
C LEU A 147 3.50 -12.20 -16.15
N LEU A 148 3.50 -12.53 -17.44
CA LEU A 148 2.63 -11.91 -18.44
C LEU A 148 1.65 -12.96 -18.98
N PHE A 149 0.36 -12.67 -18.84
CA PHE A 149 -0.75 -13.47 -19.37
C PHE A 149 -1.32 -12.77 -20.62
N ARG A 150 -1.58 -13.56 -21.68
CA ARG A 150 -2.10 -13.10 -22.98
C ARG A 150 -3.34 -13.89 -23.38
#